data_9ca0ff1c4d32e12c1f04e8e7a7efd5ff
#
_entry.id   9ca0ff1c4d32e12c1f04e8e7a7efd5ff
#
_cell.length_a   1.000
_cell.length_b   1.000
_cell.length_c   1.000
_cell.angle_alpha   90.00
_cell.angle_beta   90.00
_cell.angle_gamma   90.00
#
_symmetry.space_group_name_H-M   'P 1'
#
loop_
_entity.id
_entity.type
_entity.pdbx_description
1 polymer ?
#
loop_
_entity_poly.entity_id
_entity_poly.type
_entity_poly.pdbx_seq_one_letter_code
_entity_poly.pdbx_strand_id
1 'polypeptide(L)'
;SAASDVYKRQIQNIHKGDNIKQKYEELEDKAELILHKMERPVSLSKDRFTPVKTEVTSNLTKEQYEANVKKAKEYIKDGDIFQVVLSQRFEVETDVDPFDVYRCLRTLNPSPYLYFFDFIDYQVVGASPEKLVSVLNGIVATKPIAGTVPRGKTKEEDDMLVRQLVNDPKERAEHTMLVDLGRNDVGKVSKFGTVEVKNFMTVEKYSKVTHLVSDVQGELRDDENPINALMSVLPAGTLSGAPKVRAMEIIDELENKKRGVYGGTVGYLGFDGNIDTCIAIRTVVFKDGKGYVQAGAGIVNDSVPEKEFMETKNKALAVVNAVKEAARL
;
A
#
# COMPACT_ATOMS: atom_id res chain seq x y z
N SER A 1 19.51 13.51 22.16
CA SER A 1 18.97 13.07 20.87
C SER A 1 20.13 12.47 20.09
N ALA A 2 20.15 11.16 19.93
CA ALA A 2 21.09 10.54 19.01
C ALA A 2 20.70 11.00 17.59
N ALA A 3 21.55 11.80 16.98
CA ALA A 3 21.47 12.05 15.56
C ALA A 3 21.73 10.70 14.88
N SER A 4 20.72 10.18 14.17
CA SER A 4 20.93 9.02 13.34
C SER A 4 21.90 9.40 12.24
N ASP A 5 23.06 8.75 12.18
CA ASP A 5 24.02 8.94 11.10
C ASP A 5 23.34 8.55 9.76
N VAL A 6 23.23 9.52 8.88
CA VAL A 6 22.72 9.29 7.52
C VAL A 6 23.89 8.91 6.63
N TYR A 7 23.96 7.63 6.28
CA TYR A 7 24.95 7.16 5.32
C TYR A 7 24.42 7.36 3.89
N LYS A 8 25.27 7.97 3.05
CA LYS A 8 25.03 8.05 1.61
C LYS A 8 25.92 7.05 0.91
N ARG A 9 25.32 6.16 0.14
CA ARG A 9 26.07 5.18 -0.66
C ARG A 9 25.71 5.39 -2.13
N GLN A 10 26.72 5.41 -2.99
CA GLN A 10 26.56 5.42 -4.43
C GLN A 10 27.23 4.18 -5.00
N ILE A 11 26.54 3.51 -5.91
CA ILE A 11 27.05 2.34 -6.60
C ILE A 11 27.11 2.67 -8.09
N GLN A 12 28.26 2.44 -8.70
CA GLN A 12 28.44 2.54 -10.14
C GLN A 12 28.66 1.15 -10.72
N ASN A 13 27.84 0.78 -11.68
CA ASN A 13 28.01 -0.47 -12.41
C ASN A 13 29.18 -0.33 -13.40
N ILE A 14 30.03 -1.35 -13.42
CA ILE A 14 31.17 -1.48 -14.35
C ILE A 14 30.87 -2.68 -15.23
N HIS A 15 30.91 -2.49 -16.54
CA HIS A 15 30.74 -3.56 -17.50
C HIS A 15 32.08 -4.14 -17.96
N LYS A 16 32.06 -5.40 -18.43
CA LYS A 16 33.26 -6.05 -18.99
C LYS A 16 33.76 -5.25 -20.20
N GLY A 17 34.99 -4.72 -20.09
CA GLY A 17 35.62 -3.90 -21.13
C GLY A 17 35.68 -2.42 -20.79
N ASP A 18 35.03 -1.97 -19.70
CA ASP A 18 35.13 -0.59 -19.23
C ASP A 18 36.55 -0.28 -18.71
N ASN A 19 37.01 0.96 -18.92
CA ASN A 19 38.18 1.49 -18.26
C ASN A 19 37.86 1.84 -16.81
N ILE A 20 38.24 1.00 -15.86
CA ILE A 20 37.95 1.13 -14.43
C ILE A 20 38.41 2.49 -13.90
N LYS A 21 39.59 2.98 -14.28
CA LYS A 21 40.12 4.26 -13.80
C LYS A 21 39.26 5.43 -14.27
N GLN A 22 38.90 5.45 -15.55
CA GLN A 22 38.02 6.48 -16.09
C GLN A 22 36.64 6.45 -15.43
N LYS A 23 36.08 5.26 -15.20
CA LYS A 23 34.80 5.11 -14.52
C LYS A 23 34.83 5.58 -13.06
N TYR A 24 35.94 5.40 -12.40
CA TYR A 24 36.15 5.88 -11.05
C TYR A 24 36.18 7.43 -11.00
N GLU A 25 36.93 8.05 -11.91
CA GLU A 25 36.99 9.52 -12.04
C GLU A 25 35.60 10.11 -12.35
N GLU A 26 34.86 9.53 -13.32
CA GLU A 26 33.46 9.91 -13.63
C GLU A 26 32.54 9.77 -12.39
N LEU A 27 32.77 8.79 -11.54
CA LEU A 27 32.00 8.58 -10.31
C LEU A 27 32.31 9.63 -9.24
N GLU A 28 33.61 9.99 -9.05
CA GLU A 28 34.02 11.04 -8.14
C GLU A 28 33.39 12.38 -8.53
N ASP A 29 33.52 12.79 -9.79
CA ASP A 29 32.91 14.02 -10.29
C ASP A 29 31.39 14.05 -10.07
N LYS A 30 30.72 12.93 -10.32
CA LYS A 30 29.27 12.79 -10.12
C LYS A 30 28.90 12.84 -8.64
N ALA A 31 29.69 12.23 -7.77
CA ALA A 31 29.49 12.29 -6.32
C ALA A 31 29.65 13.72 -5.78
N GLU A 32 30.68 14.44 -6.20
CA GLU A 32 30.89 15.84 -5.83
C GLU A 32 29.75 16.74 -6.31
N LEU A 33 29.28 16.55 -7.55
CA LEU A 33 28.12 17.29 -8.06
C LEU A 33 26.85 17.06 -7.22
N ILE A 34 26.61 15.81 -6.80
CA ILE A 34 25.47 15.46 -5.94
C ILE A 34 25.63 16.11 -4.57
N LEU A 35 26.81 16.01 -3.95
CA LEU A 35 27.11 16.65 -2.66
C LEU A 35 26.88 18.15 -2.73
N HIS A 36 27.41 18.81 -3.74
CA HIS A 36 27.22 20.25 -3.93
C HIS A 36 25.73 20.62 -4.10
N LYS A 37 24.94 19.82 -4.82
CA LYS A 37 23.48 20.05 -4.93
C LYS A 37 22.78 19.89 -3.58
N MET A 38 23.24 18.97 -2.72
CA MET A 38 22.63 18.69 -1.41
C MET A 38 22.99 19.75 -0.36
N GLU A 39 24.11 20.45 -0.52
CA GLU A 39 24.55 21.56 0.36
C GLU A 39 23.83 22.88 0.02
N ARG A 40 23.24 22.99 -1.16
CA ARG A 40 22.47 24.17 -1.51
C ARG A 40 21.22 24.27 -0.64
N PRO A 41 20.97 25.45 -0.02
CA PRO A 41 19.71 25.64 0.68
C PRO A 41 18.56 25.47 -0.33
N VAL A 42 17.60 24.62 0.02
CA VAL A 42 16.36 24.50 -0.76
C VAL A 42 15.61 25.81 -0.56
N SER A 43 15.48 26.62 -1.62
CA SER A 43 14.58 27.76 -1.61
C SER A 43 13.16 27.20 -1.56
N LEU A 44 12.61 27.13 -0.37
CA LEU A 44 11.16 26.93 -0.20
C LEU A 44 10.55 28.26 -0.67
N SER A 45 9.92 28.25 -1.84
CA SER A 45 9.20 29.42 -2.34
C SER A 45 8.05 29.70 -1.36
N LYS A 46 8.23 30.70 -0.49
CA LYS A 46 7.23 31.14 0.50
C LYS A 46 5.95 31.71 -0.12
N ASP A 47 5.91 31.84 -1.44
CA ASP A 47 4.88 32.58 -2.17
C ASP A 47 3.86 31.72 -2.90
N ARG A 48 3.83 30.40 -2.68
CA ARG A 48 2.86 29.51 -3.31
C ARG A 48 1.81 28.98 -2.32
N PHE A 49 1.08 29.90 -1.69
CA PHE A 49 -0.20 29.53 -1.14
C PHE A 49 -1.16 29.28 -2.31
N THR A 50 -1.30 28.02 -2.70
CA THR A 50 -2.28 27.63 -3.72
C THR A 50 -3.54 27.20 -2.99
N PRO A 51 -4.64 27.95 -3.09
CA PRO A 51 -5.88 27.55 -2.45
C PRO A 51 -6.36 26.24 -3.08
N VAL A 52 -6.29 25.15 -2.33
CA VAL A 52 -6.95 23.89 -2.73
C VAL A 52 -8.44 24.12 -2.66
N LYS A 53 -9.14 23.90 -3.76
CA LYS A 53 -10.60 23.77 -3.69
C LYS A 53 -10.90 22.65 -2.71
N THR A 54 -11.54 22.98 -1.61
CA THR A 54 -11.76 22.08 -0.47
C THR A 54 -12.78 20.97 -0.77
N GLU A 55 -13.40 21.02 -1.93
CA GLU A 55 -14.43 20.08 -2.33
C GLU A 55 -13.78 18.78 -2.86
N VAL A 56 -14.10 17.70 -2.16
CA VAL A 56 -13.70 16.35 -2.54
C VAL A 56 -14.93 15.69 -3.14
N THR A 57 -14.87 15.39 -4.42
CA THR A 57 -15.94 14.68 -5.12
C THR A 57 -15.65 13.19 -5.19
N SER A 58 -16.68 12.37 -5.32
CA SER A 58 -16.54 10.92 -5.55
C SER A 58 -17.20 10.52 -6.85
N ASN A 59 -16.69 9.46 -7.49
CA ASN A 59 -17.31 8.85 -8.69
C ASN A 59 -18.63 8.12 -8.38
N LEU A 60 -18.94 7.89 -7.10
CA LEU A 60 -20.19 7.29 -6.62
C LEU A 60 -20.84 8.17 -5.57
N THR A 61 -22.19 8.25 -5.57
CA THR A 61 -22.93 8.79 -4.43
C THR A 61 -22.94 7.77 -3.29
N LYS A 62 -23.36 8.21 -2.08
CA LYS A 62 -23.55 7.32 -0.93
C LYS A 62 -24.51 6.17 -1.28
N GLU A 63 -25.64 6.52 -1.89
CA GLU A 63 -26.71 5.59 -2.24
C GLU A 63 -26.24 4.55 -3.27
N GLN A 64 -25.45 4.98 -4.26
CA GLN A 64 -24.86 4.07 -5.26
C GLN A 64 -23.87 3.09 -4.64
N TYR A 65 -22.96 3.58 -3.79
CA TYR A 65 -22.01 2.71 -3.10
C TYR A 65 -22.73 1.72 -2.18
N GLU A 66 -23.72 2.17 -1.40
CA GLU A 66 -24.50 1.30 -0.53
C GLU A 66 -25.32 0.25 -1.32
N ALA A 67 -25.81 0.61 -2.51
CA ALA A 67 -26.49 -0.35 -3.40
C ALA A 67 -25.51 -1.43 -3.89
N ASN A 68 -24.29 -1.05 -4.27
CA ASN A 68 -23.23 -1.99 -4.64
C ASN A 68 -22.87 -2.93 -3.48
N VAL A 69 -22.79 -2.41 -2.25
CA VAL A 69 -22.57 -3.26 -1.06
C VAL A 69 -23.71 -4.27 -0.87
N LYS A 70 -24.97 -3.84 -1.03
CA LYS A 70 -26.12 -4.76 -0.93
C LYS A 70 -26.05 -5.82 -2.01
N LYS A 71 -25.70 -5.46 -3.24
CA LYS A 71 -25.56 -6.42 -4.33
C LYS A 71 -24.43 -7.43 -4.08
N ALA A 72 -23.28 -6.97 -3.58
CA ALA A 72 -22.18 -7.85 -3.18
C ALA A 72 -22.60 -8.84 -2.08
N LYS A 73 -23.43 -8.42 -1.14
CA LYS A 73 -23.99 -9.32 -0.10
C LYS A 73 -24.95 -10.37 -0.67
N GLU A 74 -25.63 -10.11 -1.78
CA GLU A 74 -26.42 -11.12 -2.49
C GLU A 74 -25.50 -12.21 -3.04
N TYR A 75 -24.41 -11.86 -3.73
CA TYR A 75 -23.40 -12.82 -4.21
C TYR A 75 -22.78 -13.66 -3.09
N ILE A 76 -22.58 -13.08 -1.90
CA ILE A 76 -22.09 -13.82 -0.73
C ILE A 76 -23.16 -14.85 -0.27
N LYS A 77 -24.44 -14.46 -0.21
CA LYS A 77 -25.53 -15.36 0.19
C LYS A 77 -25.76 -16.49 -0.81
N ASP A 78 -25.57 -16.20 -2.10
CA ASP A 78 -25.70 -17.17 -3.17
C ASP A 78 -24.52 -18.16 -3.22
N GLY A 79 -23.45 -17.88 -2.43
CA GLY A 79 -22.27 -18.74 -2.32
C GLY A 79 -21.21 -18.52 -3.40
N ASP A 80 -21.31 -17.43 -4.17
CA ASP A 80 -20.34 -17.08 -5.21
C ASP A 80 -18.98 -16.70 -4.63
N ILE A 81 -18.99 -15.97 -3.51
CA ILE A 81 -17.80 -15.43 -2.83
C ILE A 81 -17.98 -15.43 -1.32
N PHE A 82 -16.87 -15.40 -0.58
CA PHE A 82 -16.87 -15.16 0.87
C PHE A 82 -16.68 -13.67 1.18
N GLN A 83 -15.89 -12.98 0.35
CA GLN A 83 -15.55 -11.56 0.51
C GLN A 83 -15.27 -10.94 -0.86
N VAL A 84 -15.62 -9.66 -1.01
CA VAL A 84 -15.19 -8.80 -2.12
C VAL A 84 -14.83 -7.42 -1.61
N VAL A 85 -13.80 -6.80 -2.18
CA VAL A 85 -13.41 -5.43 -1.84
C VAL A 85 -13.96 -4.46 -2.88
N LEU A 86 -14.94 -3.65 -2.49
CA LEU A 86 -15.49 -2.60 -3.34
C LEU A 86 -14.84 -1.25 -3.05
N SER A 87 -14.50 -0.51 -4.08
CA SER A 87 -13.82 0.79 -3.95
C SER A 87 -14.57 1.93 -4.64
N GLN A 88 -14.25 3.14 -4.22
CA GLN A 88 -14.64 4.37 -4.89
C GLN A 88 -13.44 5.30 -5.03
N ARG A 89 -13.48 6.18 -6.05
CA ARG A 89 -12.43 7.14 -6.35
C ARG A 89 -12.88 8.54 -5.93
N PHE A 90 -12.02 9.19 -5.17
CA PHE A 90 -12.18 10.58 -4.75
C PHE A 90 -11.28 11.47 -5.61
N GLU A 91 -11.79 12.62 -6.00
CA GLU A 91 -11.08 13.61 -6.81
C GLU A 91 -10.95 14.92 -6.01
N VAL A 92 -9.78 15.53 -6.07
CA VAL A 92 -9.46 16.82 -5.47
C VAL A 92 -8.83 17.70 -6.54
N GLU A 93 -9.43 18.82 -6.88
CA GLU A 93 -8.81 19.81 -7.75
C GLU A 93 -7.70 20.54 -6.98
N THR A 94 -6.48 20.55 -7.53
CA THR A 94 -5.32 21.09 -6.83
C THR A 94 -4.15 21.37 -7.78
N ASP A 95 -3.45 22.48 -7.54
CA ASP A 95 -2.19 22.84 -8.19
C ASP A 95 -0.99 22.66 -7.25
N VAL A 96 -1.18 21.93 -6.14
CA VAL A 96 -0.12 21.66 -5.15
C VAL A 96 0.98 20.82 -5.80
N ASP A 97 2.24 21.16 -5.48
CA ASP A 97 3.36 20.33 -5.89
C ASP A 97 3.24 18.93 -5.29
N PRO A 98 3.16 17.88 -6.11
CA PRO A 98 3.03 16.50 -5.63
C PRO A 98 4.16 16.06 -4.68
N PHE A 99 5.36 16.64 -4.81
CA PHE A 99 6.46 16.35 -3.90
C PHE A 99 6.23 16.93 -2.49
N ASP A 100 5.56 18.07 -2.38
CA ASP A 100 5.16 18.62 -1.07
C ASP A 100 4.10 17.74 -0.41
N VAL A 101 3.21 17.13 -1.19
CA VAL A 101 2.27 16.12 -0.65
C VAL A 101 3.02 14.91 -0.11
N TYR A 102 4.06 14.43 -0.81
CA TYR A 102 4.94 13.38 -0.29
C TYR A 102 5.59 13.76 1.04
N ARG A 103 6.10 15.00 1.14
CA ARG A 103 6.70 15.54 2.37
C ARG A 103 5.71 15.55 3.54
N CYS A 104 4.46 15.96 3.27
CA CYS A 104 3.37 15.91 4.25
C CYS A 104 3.02 14.48 4.66
N LEU A 105 2.88 13.56 3.71
CA LEU A 105 2.55 12.16 4.01
C LEU A 105 3.58 11.50 4.91
N ARG A 106 4.87 11.79 4.72
CA ARG A 106 5.95 11.27 5.58
C ARG A 106 5.76 11.59 7.06
N THR A 107 5.20 12.75 7.35
CA THR A 107 5.01 13.24 8.73
C THR A 107 3.64 12.89 9.29
N LEU A 108 2.60 13.00 8.48
CA LEU A 108 1.21 12.78 8.90
C LEU A 108 0.85 11.30 8.99
N ASN A 109 1.40 10.48 8.08
CA ASN A 109 1.07 9.08 7.96
C ASN A 109 2.30 8.22 7.64
N PRO A 110 3.30 8.16 8.56
CA PRO A 110 4.49 7.34 8.36
C PRO A 110 4.09 5.89 8.14
N SER A 111 4.59 5.29 7.07
CA SER A 111 4.29 3.93 6.63
C SER A 111 5.58 3.23 6.18
N PRO A 112 5.62 1.89 6.20
CA PRO A 112 6.81 1.13 5.77
C PRO A 112 7.24 1.43 4.33
N TYR A 113 6.26 1.74 3.46
CA TYR A 113 6.51 2.04 2.04
C TYR A 113 6.04 3.44 1.72
N LEU A 114 7.00 4.34 1.60
CA LEU A 114 6.78 5.73 1.20
C LEU A 114 7.41 5.93 -0.17
N TYR A 115 6.65 6.45 -1.13
CA TYR A 115 7.12 6.60 -2.51
C TYR A 115 6.60 7.85 -3.19
N PHE A 116 7.42 8.35 -4.09
CA PHE A 116 7.13 9.41 -5.02
C PHE A 116 7.68 9.02 -6.40
N PHE A 117 6.82 8.96 -7.40
CA PHE A 117 7.21 8.74 -8.78
C PHE A 117 6.74 9.90 -9.64
N ASP A 118 7.64 10.41 -10.45
CA ASP A 118 7.35 11.39 -11.49
C ASP A 118 7.50 10.73 -12.86
N PHE A 119 6.36 10.52 -13.53
CA PHE A 119 6.29 9.94 -14.86
C PHE A 119 6.09 11.01 -15.95
N ILE A 120 6.46 12.28 -15.67
CA ILE A 120 6.32 13.43 -16.55
C ILE A 120 4.85 13.83 -16.72
N ASP A 121 4.02 12.96 -17.30
CA ASP A 121 2.59 13.22 -17.56
C ASP A 121 1.71 13.09 -16.32
N TYR A 122 2.16 12.39 -15.29
CA TYR A 122 1.46 12.20 -14.02
C TYR A 122 2.45 11.83 -12.92
N GLN A 123 2.07 12.12 -11.69
CA GLN A 123 2.86 11.75 -10.52
C GLN A 123 2.07 10.80 -9.63
N VAL A 124 2.80 9.89 -8.96
CA VAL A 124 2.23 8.94 -8.00
C VAL A 124 2.90 9.13 -6.66
N VAL A 125 2.09 9.43 -5.65
CA VAL A 125 2.55 9.66 -4.27
C VAL A 125 1.80 8.74 -3.32
N GLY A 126 2.54 7.98 -2.52
CA GLY A 126 1.90 7.01 -1.64
C GLY A 126 2.63 6.76 -0.32
N ALA A 127 1.84 6.28 0.64
CA ALA A 127 2.27 5.87 1.98
C ALA A 127 1.59 4.53 2.34
N SER A 128 2.02 3.45 1.67
CA SER A 128 1.40 2.13 1.85
C SER A 128 1.88 1.44 3.12
N PRO A 129 0.95 0.96 3.96
CA PRO A 129 1.30 0.18 5.15
C PRO A 129 1.50 -1.31 4.86
N GLU A 130 1.11 -1.82 3.68
CA GLU A 130 0.89 -3.23 3.43
C GLU A 130 1.87 -3.79 2.39
N LYS A 131 2.70 -4.74 2.85
CA LYS A 131 3.55 -5.54 1.96
C LYS A 131 2.67 -6.40 1.04
N LEU A 132 3.02 -6.43 -0.25
CA LEU A 132 2.40 -7.37 -1.18
C LEU A 132 3.17 -8.69 -1.16
N VAL A 133 4.42 -8.67 -1.61
CA VAL A 133 5.32 -9.82 -1.59
C VAL A 133 6.77 -9.35 -1.59
N SER A 134 7.62 -10.12 -0.94
CA SER A 134 9.08 -10.00 -1.09
C SER A 134 9.69 -11.35 -1.46
N VAL A 135 10.78 -11.32 -2.22
CA VAL A 135 11.69 -12.44 -2.40
C VAL A 135 13.05 -11.98 -1.93
N LEU A 136 13.53 -12.55 -0.85
CA LEU A 136 14.83 -12.21 -0.28
C LEU A 136 15.65 -13.48 -0.13
N ASN A 137 16.79 -13.55 -0.83
CA ASN A 137 17.68 -14.72 -0.84
C ASN A 137 16.93 -16.05 -1.13
N GLY A 138 15.98 -16.02 -2.10
CA GLY A 138 15.19 -17.17 -2.49
C GLY A 138 14.00 -17.50 -1.57
N ILE A 139 13.74 -16.70 -0.54
CA ILE A 139 12.56 -16.86 0.32
C ILE A 139 11.46 -15.89 -0.15
N VAL A 140 10.36 -16.46 -0.61
CA VAL A 140 9.12 -15.73 -0.94
C VAL A 140 8.34 -15.49 0.34
N ALA A 141 7.92 -14.26 0.60
CA ALA A 141 7.16 -13.95 1.80
C ALA A 141 6.06 -12.91 1.54
N THR A 142 4.90 -13.11 2.17
CA THR A 142 3.82 -12.13 2.28
C THR A 142 3.44 -11.94 3.74
N LYS A 143 2.82 -10.80 4.05
CA LYS A 143 2.47 -10.43 5.43
C LYS A 143 1.00 -10.03 5.51
N PRO A 144 0.08 -11.01 5.62
CA PRO A 144 -1.34 -10.72 5.83
C PRO A 144 -1.55 -9.88 7.09
N ILE A 145 -2.29 -8.79 6.94
CA ILE A 145 -2.67 -7.89 8.02
C ILE A 145 -4.20 -7.82 8.02
N ALA A 146 -4.81 -8.16 9.15
CA ALA A 146 -6.24 -8.00 9.36
C ALA A 146 -6.53 -7.58 10.80
N GLY A 147 -7.73 -7.08 11.04
CA GLY A 147 -8.07 -6.56 12.35
C GLY A 147 -7.35 -5.24 12.67
N THR A 148 -8.11 -4.23 13.03
CA THR A 148 -7.53 -2.92 13.35
C THR A 148 -8.27 -2.32 14.51
N VAL A 149 -7.52 -1.98 15.57
CA VAL A 149 -8.04 -1.17 16.66
C VAL A 149 -7.18 0.08 16.84
N PRO A 150 -7.77 1.21 17.26
CA PRO A 150 -7.00 2.41 17.58
C PRO A 150 -6.09 2.14 18.78
N ARG A 151 -5.07 2.99 18.95
CA ARG A 151 -4.24 2.99 20.17
C ARG A 151 -5.06 3.57 21.33
N GLY A 152 -4.95 2.93 22.48
CA GLY A 152 -5.52 3.45 23.72
C GLY A 152 -4.82 4.74 24.17
N LYS A 153 -5.55 5.61 24.87
CA LYS A 153 -5.00 6.83 25.48
C LYS A 153 -4.14 6.52 26.71
N THR A 154 -4.43 5.42 27.38
CA THR A 154 -3.64 4.88 28.48
C THR A 154 -3.16 3.47 28.14
N LYS A 155 -2.21 2.94 28.93
CA LYS A 155 -1.73 1.57 28.75
C LYS A 155 -2.83 0.55 28.99
N GLU A 156 -3.66 0.78 29.99
CA GLU A 156 -4.78 -0.09 30.38
C GLU A 156 -5.83 -0.16 29.26
N GLU A 157 -6.17 0.98 28.67
CA GLU A 157 -7.08 1.06 27.52
C GLU A 157 -6.49 0.36 26.29
N ASP A 158 -5.19 0.58 25.99
CA ASP A 158 -4.48 -0.07 24.89
C ASP A 158 -4.49 -1.60 25.06
N ASP A 159 -4.20 -2.09 26.26
CA ASP A 159 -4.20 -3.53 26.56
C ASP A 159 -5.63 -4.14 26.52
N MET A 160 -6.66 -3.37 26.85
CA MET A 160 -8.05 -3.79 26.71
C MET A 160 -8.44 -3.92 25.23
N LEU A 161 -8.13 -2.93 24.41
CA LEU A 161 -8.41 -2.95 22.97
C LEU A 161 -7.68 -4.10 22.28
N VAL A 162 -6.42 -4.37 22.64
CA VAL A 162 -5.67 -5.53 22.15
C VAL A 162 -6.35 -6.84 22.52
N ARG A 163 -6.80 -7.00 23.78
CA ARG A 163 -7.52 -8.21 24.21
C ARG A 163 -8.83 -8.40 23.45
N GLN A 164 -9.57 -7.34 23.20
CA GLN A 164 -10.78 -7.39 22.39
C GLN A 164 -10.47 -7.88 20.96
N LEU A 165 -9.46 -7.27 20.31
CA LEU A 165 -9.05 -7.63 18.96
C LEU A 165 -8.64 -9.12 18.85
N VAL A 166 -7.79 -9.58 19.74
CA VAL A 166 -7.28 -10.97 19.74
C VAL A 166 -8.38 -12.00 19.95
N ASN A 167 -9.42 -11.65 20.72
CA ASN A 167 -10.52 -12.55 21.07
C ASN A 167 -11.75 -12.37 20.17
N ASP A 168 -11.76 -11.40 19.23
CA ASP A 168 -12.89 -11.18 18.34
C ASP A 168 -12.99 -12.34 17.31
N PRO A 169 -14.07 -13.14 17.31
CA PRO A 169 -14.19 -14.28 16.42
C PRO A 169 -14.23 -13.87 14.92
N LYS A 170 -14.79 -12.70 14.61
CA LYS A 170 -14.89 -12.18 13.25
C LYS A 170 -13.52 -11.79 12.71
N GLU A 171 -12.77 -10.98 13.49
CA GLU A 171 -11.42 -10.54 13.11
C GLU A 171 -10.48 -11.75 12.94
N ARG A 172 -10.59 -12.75 13.81
CA ARG A 172 -9.83 -14.00 13.70
C ARG A 172 -10.19 -14.81 12.46
N ALA A 173 -11.48 -14.91 12.12
CA ALA A 173 -11.95 -15.64 10.93
C ALA A 173 -11.46 -14.95 9.64
N GLU A 174 -11.57 -13.62 9.57
CA GLU A 174 -11.06 -12.83 8.46
C GLU A 174 -9.55 -12.98 8.30
N HIS A 175 -8.81 -12.87 9.41
CA HIS A 175 -7.36 -13.04 9.39
C HIS A 175 -6.95 -14.44 8.93
N THR A 176 -7.62 -15.49 9.40
CA THR A 176 -7.37 -16.88 8.96
C THR A 176 -7.58 -17.03 7.46
N MET A 177 -8.66 -16.46 6.93
CA MET A 177 -8.94 -16.46 5.49
C MET A 177 -7.82 -15.77 4.68
N LEU A 178 -7.32 -14.62 5.15
CA LEU A 178 -6.23 -13.91 4.47
C LEU A 178 -4.90 -14.68 4.56
N VAL A 179 -4.64 -15.36 5.66
CA VAL A 179 -3.46 -16.24 5.81
C VAL A 179 -3.56 -17.42 4.83
N ASP A 180 -4.71 -18.07 4.71
CA ASP A 180 -4.90 -19.17 3.76
C ASP A 180 -4.76 -18.71 2.32
N LEU A 181 -5.27 -17.51 1.99
CA LEU A 181 -5.06 -16.90 0.68
C LEU A 181 -3.58 -16.64 0.41
N GLY A 182 -2.85 -16.10 1.40
CA GLY A 182 -1.40 -15.90 1.31
C GLY A 182 -0.63 -17.21 1.14
N ARG A 183 -1.01 -18.27 1.87
CA ARG A 183 -0.43 -19.61 1.70
C ARG A 183 -0.65 -20.17 0.30
N ASN A 184 -1.86 -20.00 -0.25
CA ASN A 184 -2.17 -20.42 -1.61
C ASN A 184 -1.33 -19.63 -2.64
N ASP A 185 -1.23 -18.32 -2.49
CA ASP A 185 -0.49 -17.46 -3.42
C ASP A 185 1.02 -17.76 -3.39
N VAL A 186 1.63 -17.85 -2.21
CA VAL A 186 3.04 -18.23 -2.02
C VAL A 186 3.28 -19.66 -2.50
N GLY A 187 2.34 -20.57 -2.26
CA GLY A 187 2.45 -21.98 -2.65
C GLY A 187 2.57 -22.22 -4.15
N LYS A 188 2.04 -21.32 -4.98
CA LYS A 188 2.11 -21.45 -6.45
C LYS A 188 3.55 -21.45 -6.98
N VAL A 189 4.46 -20.75 -6.30
CA VAL A 189 5.86 -20.55 -6.72
C VAL A 189 6.88 -21.15 -5.77
N SER A 190 6.44 -21.72 -4.67
CA SER A 190 7.33 -22.30 -3.64
C SER A 190 7.58 -23.80 -3.85
N LYS A 191 8.73 -24.28 -3.38
CA LYS A 191 9.04 -25.71 -3.30
C LYS A 191 8.02 -26.42 -2.42
N PHE A 192 7.64 -27.63 -2.81
CA PHE A 192 6.68 -28.42 -2.04
C PHE A 192 7.15 -28.66 -0.60
N GLY A 193 6.24 -28.47 0.36
CA GLY A 193 6.52 -28.69 1.77
C GLY A 193 7.27 -27.54 2.47
N THR A 194 7.62 -26.44 1.76
CA THR A 194 8.34 -25.32 2.36
C THR A 194 7.43 -24.16 2.79
N VAL A 195 6.16 -24.17 2.40
CA VAL A 195 5.22 -23.11 2.79
C VAL A 195 4.88 -23.25 4.26
N GLU A 196 5.19 -22.21 5.03
CA GLU A 196 4.96 -22.15 6.48
C GLU A 196 4.37 -20.80 6.90
N VAL A 197 3.65 -20.81 8.01
CA VAL A 197 3.20 -19.60 8.71
C VAL A 197 4.04 -19.43 9.97
N LYS A 198 5.01 -18.52 9.95
CA LYS A 198 5.97 -18.36 11.06
C LYS A 198 5.34 -17.72 12.28
N ASN A 199 4.65 -16.60 12.08
CA ASN A 199 4.06 -15.83 13.15
C ASN A 199 2.56 -15.73 12.87
N PHE A 200 1.77 -16.57 13.53
CA PHE A 200 0.32 -16.58 13.32
C PHE A 200 -0.40 -15.69 14.32
N MET A 201 -1.17 -14.71 13.82
CA MET A 201 -1.98 -13.79 14.62
C MET A 201 -1.20 -13.06 15.71
N THR A 202 0.01 -12.57 15.38
CA THR A 202 0.77 -11.72 16.32
C THR A 202 0.22 -10.30 16.34
N VAL A 203 0.34 -9.65 17.50
CA VAL A 203 -0.08 -8.26 17.68
C VAL A 203 1.07 -7.32 17.35
N GLU A 204 0.89 -6.47 16.36
CA GLU A 204 1.83 -5.40 16.02
C GLU A 204 1.23 -4.03 16.34
N LYS A 205 1.94 -3.27 17.19
CA LYS A 205 1.53 -1.92 17.61
C LYS A 205 2.25 -0.86 16.78
N TYR A 206 1.47 -0.05 16.07
CA TYR A 206 1.96 1.10 15.32
C TYR A 206 1.63 2.41 16.06
N SER A 207 2.03 3.54 15.52
CA SER A 207 1.85 4.84 16.18
C SER A 207 0.38 5.20 16.46
N LYS A 208 -0.54 4.82 15.58
CA LYS A 208 -1.98 5.19 15.66
C LYS A 208 -2.92 3.99 15.80
N VAL A 209 -2.47 2.80 15.44
CA VAL A 209 -3.28 1.60 15.37
C VAL A 209 -2.52 0.37 15.82
N THR A 210 -3.26 -0.68 16.16
CA THR A 210 -2.74 -2.02 16.44
C THR A 210 -3.42 -3.00 15.50
N HIS A 211 -2.64 -3.93 14.93
CA HIS A 211 -3.11 -4.93 13.98
C HIS A 211 -2.81 -6.36 14.45
N LEU A 212 -3.58 -7.32 13.93
CA LEU A 212 -3.19 -8.73 13.87
C LEU A 212 -2.40 -8.97 12.58
N VAL A 213 -1.28 -9.64 12.70
CA VAL A 213 -0.33 -9.86 11.60
C VAL A 213 0.12 -11.31 11.60
N SER A 214 0.32 -11.86 10.41
CA SER A 214 0.97 -13.15 10.22
C SER A 214 2.03 -13.07 9.14
N ASP A 215 3.05 -13.92 9.24
CA ASP A 215 4.09 -14.05 8.22
C ASP A 215 3.93 -15.39 7.49
N VAL A 216 3.66 -15.36 6.20
CA VAL A 216 3.59 -16.54 5.33
C VAL A 216 4.79 -16.53 4.41
N GLN A 217 5.55 -17.64 4.37
CA GLN A 217 6.73 -17.73 3.55
C GLN A 217 6.91 -19.14 2.94
N GLY A 218 7.75 -19.21 1.90
CA GLY A 218 8.18 -20.46 1.27
C GLY A 218 9.47 -20.27 0.50
N GLU A 219 10.17 -21.36 0.18
CA GLU A 219 11.36 -21.31 -0.69
C GLU A 219 10.92 -21.23 -2.15
N LEU A 220 11.44 -20.24 -2.89
CA LEU A 220 11.20 -20.13 -4.34
C LEU A 220 11.71 -21.37 -5.05
N ARG A 221 10.90 -21.95 -5.97
CA ARG A 221 11.33 -23.07 -6.80
C ARG A 221 12.47 -22.65 -7.74
N ASP A 222 13.33 -23.60 -8.09
CA ASP A 222 14.50 -23.35 -8.93
C ASP A 222 14.13 -23.02 -10.40
N ASP A 223 12.92 -23.40 -10.84
CA ASP A 223 12.32 -23.09 -12.15
C ASP A 223 11.53 -21.77 -12.16
N GLU A 224 11.44 -21.09 -11.03
CA GLU A 224 10.71 -19.83 -10.87
C GLU A 224 11.66 -18.64 -10.66
N ASN A 225 11.15 -17.45 -10.86
CA ASN A 225 11.90 -16.22 -10.64
C ASN A 225 11.09 -15.21 -9.78
N PRO A 226 11.71 -14.15 -9.25
CA PRO A 226 11.01 -13.19 -8.38
C PRO A 226 9.83 -12.48 -9.04
N ILE A 227 9.84 -12.29 -10.36
CA ILE A 227 8.70 -11.68 -11.08
C ILE A 227 7.51 -12.64 -11.09
N ASN A 228 7.74 -13.95 -11.23
CA ASN A 228 6.69 -14.95 -11.13
C ASN A 228 6.07 -14.98 -9.72
N ALA A 229 6.90 -14.79 -8.68
CA ALA A 229 6.40 -14.63 -7.31
C ALA A 229 5.49 -13.40 -7.17
N LEU A 230 5.86 -12.26 -7.78
CA LEU A 230 5.01 -11.08 -7.83
C LEU A 230 3.69 -11.36 -8.58
N MET A 231 3.75 -12.00 -9.74
CA MET A 231 2.57 -12.34 -10.54
C MET A 231 1.64 -13.33 -9.83
N SER A 232 2.16 -14.24 -9.00
CA SER A 232 1.36 -15.22 -8.27
C SER A 232 0.43 -14.62 -7.23
N VAL A 233 0.81 -13.47 -6.65
CA VAL A 233 0.03 -12.79 -5.60
C VAL A 233 -0.89 -11.69 -6.16
N LEU A 234 -0.62 -11.18 -7.38
CA LEU A 234 -1.46 -10.15 -8.00
C LEU A 234 -2.75 -10.74 -8.61
N PRO A 235 -3.85 -9.95 -8.51
CA PRO A 235 -4.04 -8.83 -7.59
C PRO A 235 -4.08 -9.28 -6.13
N ALA A 236 -3.73 -8.37 -5.22
CA ALA A 236 -3.75 -8.66 -3.78
C ALA A 236 -5.13 -9.12 -3.32
N GLY A 237 -5.19 -10.17 -2.51
CA GLY A 237 -6.44 -10.70 -1.97
C GLY A 237 -7.19 -9.70 -1.09
N THR A 238 -6.45 -8.91 -0.31
CA THR A 238 -6.97 -7.81 0.53
C THR A 238 -7.58 -6.67 -0.27
N LEU A 239 -7.38 -6.63 -1.59
CA LEU A 239 -7.94 -5.64 -2.51
C LEU A 239 -8.91 -6.24 -3.54
N SER A 240 -9.00 -7.56 -3.62
CA SER A 240 -9.91 -8.28 -4.53
C SER A 240 -11.00 -9.01 -3.76
N GLY A 241 -10.68 -10.14 -3.18
CA GLY A 241 -11.59 -10.97 -2.39
C GLY A 241 -11.32 -12.46 -2.53
N ALA A 242 -12.24 -13.26 -2.06
CA ALA A 242 -12.12 -14.72 -2.04
C ALA A 242 -13.46 -15.41 -2.44
N PRO A 243 -13.47 -16.32 -3.43
CA PRO A 243 -12.40 -16.70 -4.35
C PRO A 243 -11.99 -15.54 -5.28
N LYS A 244 -10.70 -15.41 -5.56
CA LYS A 244 -10.10 -14.21 -6.20
C LYS A 244 -10.69 -13.89 -7.58
N VAL A 245 -10.83 -14.88 -8.46
CA VAL A 245 -11.32 -14.67 -9.85
C VAL A 245 -12.76 -14.16 -9.82
N ARG A 246 -13.64 -14.83 -9.08
CA ARG A 246 -15.06 -14.43 -9.00
C ARG A 246 -15.22 -13.05 -8.35
N ALA A 247 -14.43 -12.75 -7.33
CA ALA A 247 -14.42 -11.42 -6.72
C ALA A 247 -14.01 -10.33 -7.73
N MET A 248 -13.03 -10.59 -8.61
CA MET A 248 -12.64 -9.64 -9.66
C MET A 248 -13.75 -9.41 -10.69
N GLU A 249 -14.48 -10.45 -11.09
CA GLU A 249 -15.65 -10.33 -11.99
C GLU A 249 -16.72 -9.42 -11.38
N ILE A 250 -17.02 -9.62 -10.09
CA ILE A 250 -18.00 -8.80 -9.36
C ILE A 250 -17.52 -7.35 -9.21
N ILE A 251 -16.22 -7.13 -9.00
CA ILE A 251 -15.62 -5.80 -8.97
C ILE A 251 -15.81 -5.09 -10.32
N ASP A 252 -15.53 -5.77 -11.42
CA ASP A 252 -15.68 -5.20 -12.77
C ASP A 252 -17.15 -4.87 -13.09
N GLU A 253 -18.09 -5.65 -12.58
CA GLU A 253 -19.53 -5.40 -12.70
C GLU A 253 -20.00 -4.18 -11.89
N LEU A 254 -19.52 -4.04 -10.65
CA LEU A 254 -20.07 -3.07 -9.70
C LEU A 254 -19.31 -1.74 -9.66
N GLU A 255 -18.04 -1.70 -10.05
CA GLU A 255 -17.25 -0.46 -10.11
C GLU A 255 -17.39 0.21 -11.48
N ASN A 256 -17.81 1.48 -11.48
CA ASN A 256 -18.01 2.25 -12.74
C ASN A 256 -16.72 2.90 -13.28
N LYS A 257 -15.56 2.66 -12.65
CA LYS A 257 -14.24 3.18 -13.06
C LYS A 257 -13.17 2.12 -12.88
N LYS A 258 -12.28 2.00 -13.86
CA LYS A 258 -11.08 1.15 -13.74
C LYS A 258 -10.17 1.66 -12.64
N ARG A 259 -9.60 0.74 -11.88
CA ARG A 259 -8.79 1.04 -10.68
C ARG A 259 -7.46 1.75 -10.99
N GLY A 260 -6.87 1.51 -12.17
CA GLY A 260 -5.58 2.09 -12.52
C GLY A 260 -4.48 1.64 -11.56
N VAL A 261 -3.84 2.61 -10.89
CA VAL A 261 -2.75 2.34 -9.92
C VAL A 261 -3.24 1.67 -8.63
N TYR A 262 -4.49 1.95 -8.23
CA TYR A 262 -5.05 1.41 -6.97
C TYR A 262 -5.13 -0.12 -6.98
N GLY A 263 -4.59 -0.74 -5.94
CA GLY A 263 -4.54 -2.21 -5.82
C GLY A 263 -3.46 -2.88 -6.65
N GLY A 264 -2.66 -2.10 -7.39
CA GLY A 264 -1.45 -2.56 -8.04
C GLY A 264 -0.28 -2.71 -7.06
N THR A 265 0.94 -2.69 -7.58
CA THR A 265 2.14 -2.85 -6.78
C THR A 265 3.15 -1.74 -7.00
N VAL A 266 3.86 -1.40 -5.93
CA VAL A 266 5.02 -0.50 -5.94
C VAL A 266 6.16 -1.17 -5.18
N GLY A 267 7.38 -1.07 -5.71
CA GLY A 267 8.55 -1.66 -5.06
C GLY A 267 9.78 -1.61 -5.95
N TYR A 268 10.74 -2.46 -5.66
CA TYR A 268 11.95 -2.57 -6.44
C TYR A 268 12.30 -4.03 -6.75
N LEU A 269 13.01 -4.21 -7.85
CA LEU A 269 13.64 -5.45 -8.27
C LEU A 269 15.14 -5.20 -8.32
N GLY A 270 15.88 -5.87 -7.45
CA GLY A 270 17.34 -5.81 -7.38
C GLY A 270 18.01 -6.67 -8.46
N PHE A 271 19.21 -6.28 -8.87
CA PHE A 271 20.04 -7.08 -9.78
C PHE A 271 20.50 -8.39 -9.18
N ASP A 272 20.42 -8.55 -7.86
CA ASP A 272 20.68 -9.76 -7.10
C ASP A 272 19.48 -10.73 -7.09
N GLY A 273 18.39 -10.40 -7.78
CA GLY A 273 17.15 -11.16 -7.83
C GLY A 273 16.25 -10.99 -6.62
N ASN A 274 16.58 -10.09 -5.69
CA ASN A 274 15.69 -9.75 -4.58
C ASN A 274 14.60 -8.77 -5.04
N ILE A 275 13.40 -8.95 -4.51
CA ILE A 275 12.30 -7.99 -4.66
C ILE A 275 11.68 -7.66 -3.30
N ASP A 276 11.21 -6.44 -3.16
CA ASP A 276 10.34 -6.03 -2.05
C ASP A 276 9.29 -5.06 -2.56
N THR A 277 8.02 -5.41 -2.36
CA THR A 277 6.89 -4.71 -2.96
C THR A 277 5.77 -4.50 -1.95
N CYS A 278 5.04 -3.41 -2.12
CA CYS A 278 3.83 -3.11 -1.38
C CYS A 278 2.61 -3.02 -2.31
N ILE A 279 1.44 -3.06 -1.71
CA ILE A 279 0.18 -2.78 -2.41
C ILE A 279 0.04 -1.27 -2.61
N ALA A 280 -0.36 -0.83 -3.79
CA ALA A 280 -0.62 0.58 -4.08
C ALA A 280 -1.95 1.02 -3.47
N ILE A 281 -1.93 1.32 -2.17
CA ILE A 281 -3.01 1.89 -1.37
C ILE A 281 -2.52 3.12 -0.63
N ARG A 282 -3.41 3.92 -0.06
CA ARG A 282 -3.04 5.20 0.57
C ARG A 282 -2.22 6.07 -0.39
N THR A 283 -2.67 6.11 -1.64
CA THR A 283 -1.95 6.65 -2.79
C THR A 283 -2.80 7.68 -3.49
N VAL A 284 -2.17 8.76 -3.94
CA VAL A 284 -2.77 9.75 -4.82
C VAL A 284 -2.03 9.75 -6.16
N VAL A 285 -2.77 9.84 -7.24
CA VAL A 285 -2.27 10.04 -8.59
C VAL A 285 -2.60 11.48 -8.99
N PHE A 286 -1.59 12.27 -9.31
CA PHE A 286 -1.76 13.64 -9.80
C PHE A 286 -1.70 13.64 -11.33
N LYS A 287 -2.73 14.19 -11.95
CA LYS A 287 -2.82 14.35 -13.40
C LYS A 287 -3.81 15.47 -13.73
N ASP A 288 -3.45 16.30 -14.71
CA ASP A 288 -4.31 17.35 -15.29
C ASP A 288 -4.94 18.27 -14.22
N GLY A 289 -4.13 18.73 -13.22
CA GLY A 289 -4.58 19.63 -12.15
C GLY A 289 -5.51 18.97 -11.12
N LYS A 290 -5.52 17.64 -11.05
CA LYS A 290 -6.32 16.87 -10.12
C LYS A 290 -5.51 15.81 -9.38
N GLY A 291 -5.86 15.59 -8.11
CA GLY A 291 -5.42 14.44 -7.32
C GLY A 291 -6.53 13.38 -7.25
N TYR A 292 -6.21 12.14 -7.62
CA TYR A 292 -7.12 11.00 -7.58
C TYR A 292 -6.72 10.06 -6.46
N VAL A 293 -7.59 9.87 -5.48
CA VAL A 293 -7.40 8.96 -4.34
C VAL A 293 -8.47 7.88 -4.41
N GLN A 294 -8.07 6.60 -4.41
CA GLN A 294 -9.02 5.49 -4.39
C GLN A 294 -8.90 4.71 -3.10
N ALA A 295 -10.03 4.31 -2.53
CA ALA A 295 -10.10 3.53 -1.31
C ALA A 295 -11.30 2.58 -1.36
N GLY A 296 -11.13 1.40 -0.75
CA GLY A 296 -12.14 0.35 -0.70
C GLY A 296 -12.35 -0.22 0.70
N ALA A 297 -13.46 -0.93 0.84
CA ALA A 297 -13.81 -1.69 2.02
C ALA A 297 -14.10 -3.15 1.66
N GLY A 298 -13.72 -4.08 2.54
CA GLY A 298 -13.99 -5.50 2.40
C GLY A 298 -15.43 -5.83 2.79
N ILE A 299 -16.21 -6.31 1.84
CA ILE A 299 -17.62 -6.65 2.04
C ILE A 299 -17.73 -8.11 2.37
N VAL A 300 -18.31 -8.40 3.52
CA VAL A 300 -18.68 -9.73 4.02
C VAL A 300 -20.16 -9.80 4.35
N ASN A 301 -20.67 -10.96 4.71
CA ASN A 301 -22.10 -11.15 5.00
C ASN A 301 -22.65 -10.18 6.04
N ASP A 302 -21.86 -9.86 7.08
CA ASP A 302 -22.29 -8.98 8.18
C ASP A 302 -22.00 -7.49 7.93
N SER A 303 -21.46 -7.13 6.76
CA SER A 303 -21.19 -5.75 6.38
C SER A 303 -22.44 -4.88 6.41
N VAL A 304 -22.31 -3.69 6.97
CA VAL A 304 -23.35 -2.66 7.01
C VAL A 304 -23.03 -1.59 5.96
N PRO A 305 -23.86 -1.40 4.93
CA PRO A 305 -23.56 -0.54 3.77
C PRO A 305 -23.06 0.86 4.15
N GLU A 306 -23.70 1.51 5.11
CA GLU A 306 -23.30 2.84 5.57
C GLU A 306 -21.92 2.84 6.25
N LYS A 307 -21.60 1.81 7.03
CA LYS A 307 -20.29 1.70 7.69
C LYS A 307 -19.18 1.50 6.66
N GLU A 308 -19.41 0.67 5.65
CA GLU A 308 -18.45 0.42 4.57
C GLU A 308 -18.21 1.67 3.72
N PHE A 309 -19.27 2.44 3.42
CA PHE A 309 -19.12 3.74 2.78
C PHE A 309 -18.26 4.70 3.61
N MET A 310 -18.51 4.80 4.90
CA MET A 310 -17.71 5.64 5.79
C MET A 310 -16.27 5.17 5.91
N GLU A 311 -16.03 3.87 5.88
CA GLU A 311 -14.69 3.28 5.90
C GLU A 311 -13.87 3.73 4.69
N THR A 312 -14.43 3.68 3.48
CA THR A 312 -13.72 4.16 2.27
C THR A 312 -13.39 5.64 2.37
N LYS A 313 -14.30 6.47 2.87
CA LYS A 313 -14.04 7.90 3.10
C LYS A 313 -12.92 8.12 4.10
N ASN A 314 -12.92 7.42 5.22
CA ASN A 314 -11.91 7.54 6.26
C ASN A 314 -10.52 7.09 5.75
N LYS A 315 -10.48 6.03 4.95
CA LYS A 315 -9.25 5.56 4.30
C LYS A 315 -8.68 6.57 3.31
N ALA A 316 -9.52 7.25 2.54
CA ALA A 316 -9.11 8.29 1.60
C ALA A 316 -8.69 9.59 2.31
N LEU A 317 -9.34 9.93 3.43
CA LEU A 317 -9.18 11.20 4.13
C LEU A 317 -7.73 11.45 4.58
N ALA A 318 -6.98 10.41 4.96
CA ALA A 318 -5.59 10.54 5.36
C ALA A 318 -4.71 11.14 4.24
N VAL A 319 -4.92 10.70 3.01
CA VAL A 319 -4.20 11.19 1.82
C VAL A 319 -4.72 12.56 1.41
N VAL A 320 -6.04 12.74 1.40
CA VAL A 320 -6.67 14.05 1.09
C VAL A 320 -6.21 15.14 2.05
N ASN A 321 -6.06 14.82 3.34
CA ASN A 321 -5.54 15.77 4.33
C ASN A 321 -4.08 16.15 4.04
N ALA A 322 -3.25 15.20 3.57
CA ALA A 322 -1.89 15.51 3.17
C ALA A 322 -1.83 16.48 1.97
N VAL A 323 -2.75 16.33 1.00
CA VAL A 323 -2.89 17.29 -0.11
C VAL A 323 -3.27 18.69 0.42
N LYS A 324 -4.21 18.76 1.36
CA LYS A 324 -4.63 20.04 1.96
C LYS A 324 -3.53 20.70 2.80
N GLU A 325 -2.75 19.92 3.54
CA GLU A 325 -1.63 20.46 4.33
C GLU A 325 -0.48 20.93 3.42
N ALA A 326 -0.20 20.21 2.33
CA ALA A 326 0.81 20.62 1.37
C ALA A 326 0.49 21.99 0.73
N ALA A 327 -0.79 22.33 0.59
CA ALA A 327 -1.22 23.64 0.11
C ALA A 327 -0.92 24.80 1.08
N ARG A 328 -0.52 24.50 2.31
CA ARG A 328 -0.19 25.48 3.35
C ARG A 328 1.33 25.68 3.53
N LEU A 329 2.12 24.84 2.84
CA LEU A 329 3.59 24.95 2.83
C LEU A 329 4.05 26.05 1.87
#